data_6ef33e35d0a25a9dce92558e40997750
#
_entry.id   6ef33e35d0a25a9dce92558e40997750
#
_cell.length_a   1.000
_cell.length_b   1.000
_cell.length_c   1.000
_cell.angle_alpha   90.00
_cell.angle_beta   90.00
_cell.angle_gamma   90.00
#
_symmetry.space_group_name_H-M   'P 1'
#
loop_
_entity.id
_entity.type
_entity.pdbx_description
1 polymer ?
#
loop_
_entity_poly.entity_id
_entity_poly.type
_entity_poly.pdbx_seq_one_letter_code
_entity_poly.pdbx_strand_id
1 'polypeptide(L)'
;MKKIITIFALATGIYACNSGTDTKPDATTTTTAATETAKADVTSTPEFMKGLDLVKGSDCATCHKIDEKIIGPAFRDIANKYTNNEANVDMLANKIIKGGSGNWGAIAMTTHSGLSVDDAKAMAKYVLLLKNN
;
A
#
# COMPACT_ATOMS: atom_id res chain seq x y z
N MET A 1 -8.40 40.92 19.84
CA MET A 1 -7.61 41.88 20.67
C MET A 1 -6.48 41.09 21.33
N LYS A 2 -5.32 41.68 21.32
CA LYS A 2 -4.04 41.33 21.95
C LYS A 2 -3.12 40.35 21.21
N LYS A 3 -2.28 40.97 20.40
CA LYS A 3 -0.98 40.49 19.89
C LYS A 3 -0.01 40.34 21.08
N ILE A 4 0.74 39.23 21.09
CA ILE A 4 2.01 39.20 21.85
C ILE A 4 3.08 38.66 20.88
N ILE A 5 3.95 39.58 20.51
CA ILE A 5 5.19 39.34 19.78
C ILE A 5 6.26 39.07 20.84
N THR A 6 6.95 37.95 20.75
CA THR A 6 8.19 37.76 21.51
C THR A 6 9.30 37.37 20.55
N ILE A 7 10.19 38.36 20.35
CA ILE A 7 11.45 38.24 19.65
C ILE A 7 12.46 37.68 20.65
N PHE A 8 13.22 36.65 20.30
CA PHE A 8 14.47 36.35 20.99
C PHE A 8 15.58 35.98 20.01
N ALA A 9 16.71 36.57 20.30
CA ALA A 9 17.87 36.85 19.49
C ALA A 9 18.83 35.68 19.31
N LEU A 10 19.63 35.86 18.24
CA LEU A 10 20.91 35.24 17.83
C LEU A 10 21.82 34.65 18.95
N ALA A 11 22.43 33.51 18.64
CA ALA A 11 23.82 33.23 19.01
C ALA A 11 24.52 32.39 17.93
N THR A 12 25.49 33.02 17.31
CA THR A 12 26.50 32.49 16.38
C THR A 12 27.54 31.69 17.13
N GLY A 13 27.85 30.49 16.65
CA GLY A 13 29.00 29.71 17.12
C GLY A 13 29.74 29.07 15.95
N ILE A 14 30.85 29.69 15.56
CA ILE A 14 31.84 29.18 14.60
C ILE A 14 32.80 28.28 15.36
N TYR A 15 33.03 27.06 14.87
CA TYR A 15 34.28 26.34 15.21
C TYR A 15 34.87 25.64 13.99
N ALA A 16 36.16 25.84 13.88
CA ALA A 16 37.03 25.67 12.74
C ALA A 16 37.49 24.23 12.51
N CYS A 17 38.00 24.02 11.29
CA CYS A 17 38.77 22.92 10.74
C CYS A 17 39.83 22.29 11.65
N ASN A 18 40.03 20.99 11.48
CA ASN A 18 41.40 20.45 11.49
C ASN A 18 41.55 19.30 10.49
N SER A 19 42.50 19.46 9.59
CA SER A 19 43.01 18.47 8.64
C SER A 19 44.01 17.54 9.34
N GLY A 20 43.98 16.26 8.95
CA GLY A 20 45.02 15.29 9.37
C GLY A 20 44.97 14.02 8.55
N THR A 21 45.99 13.85 7.80
CA THR A 21 46.43 12.94 6.72
C THR A 21 46.62 11.48 7.14
N ASP A 22 46.32 10.56 6.17
CA ASP A 22 46.94 9.24 5.89
C ASP A 22 47.04 8.14 6.97
N THR A 23 46.47 7.00 6.68
CA THR A 23 47.14 5.69 6.40
C THR A 23 46.12 4.56 6.24
N LYS A 24 46.19 3.82 5.09
CA LYS A 24 45.62 2.48 4.89
C LYS A 24 46.63 1.46 5.46
N PRO A 25 46.21 0.29 6.05
CA PRO A 25 45.70 -0.84 5.29
C PRO A 25 44.65 -1.72 6.00
N ASP A 26 43.80 -2.32 5.16
CA ASP A 26 43.32 -3.72 5.13
C ASP A 26 43.04 -4.45 6.47
N ALA A 27 41.72 -4.70 6.69
CA ALA A 27 41.23 -5.93 7.35
C ALA A 27 39.77 -6.16 7.00
N THR A 28 39.54 -7.20 6.22
CA THR A 28 38.24 -7.83 5.94
C THR A 28 37.47 -8.07 7.23
N THR A 29 36.37 -7.33 7.44
CA THR A 29 35.34 -7.70 8.40
C THR A 29 34.03 -7.79 7.64
N THR A 30 33.61 -9.01 7.40
CA THR A 30 32.29 -9.35 6.90
C THR A 30 31.24 -8.88 7.89
N THR A 31 30.74 -7.67 7.71
CA THR A 31 29.55 -7.22 8.40
C THR A 31 28.37 -7.71 7.57
N THR A 32 27.74 -8.77 8.04
CA THR A 32 26.39 -9.16 7.62
C THR A 32 25.48 -7.98 7.89
N ALA A 33 25.25 -7.15 6.87
CA ALA A 33 24.21 -6.16 6.88
C ALA A 33 22.88 -6.92 6.92
N ALA A 34 22.26 -6.96 8.08
CA ALA A 34 20.84 -7.25 8.17
C ALA A 34 20.14 -6.19 7.33
N THR A 35 19.65 -6.60 6.18
CA THR A 35 18.78 -5.80 5.34
C THR A 35 17.49 -5.59 6.15
N GLU A 36 17.42 -4.51 6.91
CA GLU A 36 16.12 -3.94 7.27
C GLU A 36 15.46 -3.56 5.95
N THR A 37 14.58 -4.43 5.50
CA THR A 37 13.68 -4.14 4.40
C THR A 37 12.82 -2.98 4.85
N ALA A 38 13.23 -1.75 4.53
CA ALA A 38 12.39 -0.58 4.64
C ALA A 38 11.07 -0.94 3.96
N LYS A 39 9.99 -0.98 4.74
CA LYS A 39 8.64 -1.25 4.28
C LYS A 39 8.30 -0.15 3.26
N ALA A 40 8.51 -0.45 1.98
CA ALA A 40 8.19 0.47 0.91
C ALA A 40 6.70 0.85 1.07
N ASP A 41 6.41 2.14 1.01
CA ASP A 41 5.04 2.63 1.03
C ASP A 41 4.33 2.12 -0.24
N VAL A 42 3.66 0.99 -0.11
CA VAL A 42 2.94 0.32 -1.21
C VAL A 42 1.85 1.22 -1.80
N THR A 43 1.41 2.23 -1.05
CA THR A 43 0.31 3.13 -1.48
C THR A 43 0.73 4.11 -2.57
N SER A 44 2.03 4.29 -2.79
CA SER A 44 2.60 5.16 -3.83
C SER A 44 3.07 4.40 -5.07
N THR A 45 2.95 3.06 -5.10
CA THR A 45 3.36 2.28 -6.27
C THR A 45 2.42 2.48 -7.46
N PRO A 46 2.94 2.49 -8.72
CA PRO A 46 2.09 2.61 -9.90
C PRO A 46 1.00 1.53 -9.97
N GLU A 47 1.29 0.32 -9.49
CA GLU A 47 0.36 -0.80 -9.44
C GLU A 47 -0.81 -0.52 -8.47
N PHE A 48 -0.50 -0.01 -7.28
CA PHE A 48 -1.52 0.39 -6.29
C PHE A 48 -2.40 1.51 -6.85
N MET A 49 -1.79 2.55 -7.42
CA MET A 49 -2.52 3.70 -7.97
C MET A 49 -3.42 3.31 -9.13
N LYS A 50 -2.95 2.48 -10.07
CA LYS A 50 -3.79 1.97 -11.17
C LYS A 50 -5.02 1.24 -10.64
N GLY A 51 -4.84 0.31 -9.70
CA GLY A 51 -5.94 -0.46 -9.14
C GLY A 51 -6.93 0.42 -8.36
N LEU A 52 -6.42 1.39 -7.59
CA LEU A 52 -7.22 2.37 -6.86
C LEU A 52 -8.10 3.20 -7.80
N ASP A 53 -7.53 3.70 -8.90
CA ASP A 53 -8.27 4.53 -9.86
C ASP A 53 -9.39 3.74 -10.55
N LEU A 54 -9.13 2.49 -10.91
CA LEU A 54 -10.13 1.59 -11.47
C LEU A 54 -11.26 1.30 -10.48
N VAL A 55 -10.94 1.04 -9.22
CA VAL A 55 -11.95 0.82 -8.15
C VAL A 55 -12.78 2.08 -7.90
N LYS A 56 -12.15 3.27 -7.90
CA LYS A 56 -12.85 4.56 -7.75
C LYS A 56 -13.74 4.89 -8.94
N GLY A 57 -13.31 4.53 -10.14
CA GLY A 57 -14.07 4.74 -11.38
C GLY A 57 -15.24 3.75 -11.58
N SER A 58 -15.38 2.77 -10.69
CA SER A 58 -16.40 1.74 -10.73
C SER A 58 -17.38 1.87 -9.54
N ASP A 59 -18.43 1.07 -9.51
CA ASP A 59 -19.46 1.08 -8.46
C ASP A 59 -19.12 0.24 -7.21
N CYS A 60 -17.87 -0.22 -7.09
CA CYS A 60 -17.39 -1.10 -6.01
C CYS A 60 -17.70 -0.53 -4.61
N ALA A 61 -17.56 0.79 -4.43
CA ALA A 61 -17.77 1.47 -3.15
C ALA A 61 -19.23 1.45 -2.66
N THR A 62 -20.16 1.09 -3.51
CA THR A 62 -21.58 0.90 -3.15
C THR A 62 -21.76 -0.30 -2.22
N CYS A 63 -20.97 -1.35 -2.41
CA CYS A 63 -21.07 -2.60 -1.67
C CYS A 63 -19.88 -2.89 -0.76
N HIS A 64 -18.72 -2.26 -1.00
CA HIS A 64 -17.49 -2.47 -0.24
C HIS A 64 -16.95 -1.18 0.35
N LYS A 65 -16.45 -1.25 1.57
CA LYS A 65 -15.61 -0.22 2.21
C LYS A 65 -14.21 -0.78 2.44
N ILE A 66 -13.26 0.08 2.74
CA ILE A 66 -11.89 -0.37 3.03
C ILE A 66 -11.86 -1.18 4.33
N ASP A 67 -12.44 -0.67 5.41
CA ASP A 67 -12.31 -1.20 6.77
C ASP A 67 -13.62 -1.73 7.36
N GLU A 68 -14.74 -1.56 6.68
CA GLU A 68 -16.06 -1.87 7.20
C GLU A 68 -16.82 -2.79 6.24
N LYS A 69 -17.43 -3.85 6.79
CA LYS A 69 -18.37 -4.69 6.06
C LYS A 69 -19.72 -3.96 5.97
N ILE A 70 -20.22 -3.77 4.74
CA ILE A 70 -21.58 -3.27 4.50
C ILE A 70 -22.42 -4.35 3.80
N ILE A 71 -22.60 -4.30 2.48
CA ILE A 71 -23.25 -5.37 1.72
C ILE A 71 -22.25 -6.49 1.44
N GLY A 72 -21.11 -6.14 0.88
CA GLY A 72 -19.96 -7.04 0.67
C GLY A 72 -18.97 -6.98 1.84
N PRO A 73 -17.95 -7.87 1.85
CA PRO A 73 -16.87 -7.82 2.84
C PRO A 73 -16.05 -6.52 2.70
N ALA A 74 -15.43 -6.09 3.79
CA ALA A 74 -14.43 -5.04 3.72
C ALA A 74 -13.26 -5.45 2.80
N PHE A 75 -12.68 -4.53 2.05
CA PHE A 75 -11.50 -4.83 1.22
C PHE A 75 -10.35 -5.35 2.06
N ARG A 76 -10.17 -4.83 3.27
CA ARG A 76 -9.14 -5.28 4.19
C ARG A 76 -9.37 -6.71 4.68
N ASP A 77 -10.62 -7.11 4.89
CA ASP A 77 -10.95 -8.50 5.22
C ASP A 77 -10.57 -9.45 4.08
N ILE A 78 -10.81 -9.03 2.83
CA ILE A 78 -10.38 -9.78 1.64
C ILE A 78 -8.86 -9.89 1.61
N ALA A 79 -8.16 -8.78 1.81
CA ALA A 79 -6.70 -8.74 1.85
C ALA A 79 -6.10 -9.62 2.95
N ASN A 80 -6.74 -9.67 4.12
CA ASN A 80 -6.29 -10.50 5.23
C ASN A 80 -6.56 -12.00 5.00
N LYS A 81 -7.62 -12.33 4.26
CA LYS A 81 -7.99 -13.72 3.95
C LYS A 81 -7.13 -14.33 2.85
N TYR A 82 -6.73 -13.57 1.86
CA TYR A 82 -6.01 -14.06 0.69
C TYR A 82 -4.60 -13.52 0.62
N THR A 83 -3.62 -14.40 0.35
CA THR A 83 -2.23 -13.98 0.11
C THR A 83 -2.13 -13.28 -1.24
N ASN A 84 -1.34 -12.20 -1.32
CA ASN A 84 -1.07 -11.52 -2.59
C ASN A 84 -0.12 -12.37 -3.44
N ASN A 85 -0.70 -13.23 -4.26
CA ASN A 85 -0.03 -14.05 -5.27
C ASN A 85 -0.89 -14.16 -6.53
N GLU A 86 -0.30 -14.60 -7.63
CA GLU A 86 -0.97 -14.62 -8.93
C GLU A 86 -2.25 -15.46 -8.93
N ALA A 87 -2.25 -16.62 -8.26
CA ALA A 87 -3.42 -17.49 -8.19
C ALA A 87 -4.62 -16.80 -7.51
N ASN A 88 -4.39 -16.06 -6.42
CA ASN A 88 -5.44 -15.31 -5.74
C ASN A 88 -5.84 -14.05 -6.52
N VAL A 89 -4.90 -13.40 -7.20
CA VAL A 89 -5.20 -12.28 -8.11
C VAL A 89 -6.13 -12.75 -9.21
N ASP A 90 -5.85 -13.88 -9.86
CA ASP A 90 -6.67 -14.46 -10.93
C ASP A 90 -8.06 -14.87 -10.41
N MET A 91 -8.10 -15.51 -9.26
CA MET A 91 -9.35 -15.93 -8.62
C MET A 91 -10.24 -14.71 -8.29
N LEU A 92 -9.66 -13.67 -7.71
CA LEU A 92 -10.39 -12.44 -7.36
C LEU A 92 -10.79 -11.62 -8.59
N ALA A 93 -9.94 -11.54 -9.62
CA ALA A 93 -10.28 -10.91 -10.89
C ALA A 93 -11.46 -11.62 -11.55
N ASN A 94 -11.47 -12.96 -11.59
CA ASN A 94 -12.61 -13.73 -12.06
C ASN A 94 -13.87 -13.48 -11.23
N LYS A 95 -13.74 -13.29 -9.91
CA LYS A 95 -14.85 -12.96 -9.03
C LYS A 95 -15.42 -11.58 -9.33
N ILE A 96 -14.57 -10.58 -9.61
CA ILE A 96 -14.99 -9.25 -10.05
C ILE A 96 -15.80 -9.35 -11.36
N ILE A 97 -15.26 -10.04 -12.36
CA ILE A 97 -15.90 -10.14 -13.69
C ILE A 97 -17.22 -10.93 -13.63
N LYS A 98 -17.23 -12.09 -12.96
CA LYS A 98 -18.34 -13.05 -12.97
C LYS A 98 -19.35 -12.85 -11.84
N GLY A 99 -18.96 -12.15 -10.77
CA GLY A 99 -19.81 -11.98 -9.59
C GLY A 99 -20.06 -13.28 -8.82
N GLY A 100 -21.24 -13.39 -8.21
CA GLY A 100 -21.72 -14.59 -7.52
C GLY A 100 -21.48 -14.57 -5.98
N SER A 101 -21.98 -15.61 -5.29
CA SER A 101 -21.93 -15.73 -3.83
C SER A 101 -20.99 -16.87 -3.37
N GLY A 102 -20.98 -17.15 -2.09
CA GLY A 102 -20.32 -18.32 -1.48
C GLY A 102 -19.29 -17.96 -0.42
N ASN A 103 -18.06 -17.60 -0.79
CA ASN A 103 -16.94 -17.43 0.15
C ASN A 103 -17.18 -16.41 1.29
N TRP A 104 -18.13 -15.49 1.10
CA TRP A 104 -18.47 -14.42 2.04
C TRP A 104 -19.95 -14.41 2.45
N GLY A 105 -20.66 -15.47 2.17
CA GLY A 105 -22.07 -15.65 2.49
C GLY A 105 -22.98 -15.74 1.28
N ALA A 106 -24.30 -15.64 1.50
CA ALA A 106 -25.33 -15.84 0.48
C ALA A 106 -25.56 -14.65 -0.45
N ILE A 107 -25.16 -13.44 -0.04
CA ILE A 107 -25.34 -12.23 -0.85
C ILE A 107 -24.39 -12.32 -2.05
N ALA A 108 -24.97 -12.24 -3.25
CA ALA A 108 -24.20 -12.30 -4.47
C ALA A 108 -23.57 -10.94 -4.80
N MET A 109 -22.28 -10.96 -5.16
CA MET A 109 -21.61 -9.84 -5.81
C MET A 109 -22.14 -9.68 -7.24
N THR A 110 -22.40 -8.46 -7.66
CA THR A 110 -22.80 -8.12 -9.03
C THR A 110 -21.68 -8.46 -10.02
N THR A 111 -22.05 -8.82 -11.25
CA THR A 111 -21.09 -9.08 -12.32
C THR A 111 -20.61 -7.78 -12.93
N HIS A 112 -19.32 -7.71 -13.31
CA HIS A 112 -18.72 -6.59 -14.03
C HIS A 112 -18.12 -7.08 -15.34
N SER A 113 -18.94 -7.72 -16.17
CA SER A 113 -18.53 -8.38 -17.43
C SER A 113 -17.93 -7.43 -18.47
N GLY A 114 -18.08 -6.12 -18.31
CA GLY A 114 -17.47 -5.11 -19.17
C GLY A 114 -16.00 -4.77 -18.82
N LEU A 115 -15.50 -5.25 -17.69
CA LEU A 115 -14.08 -5.06 -17.32
C LEU A 115 -13.17 -6.00 -18.10
N SER A 116 -12.01 -5.49 -18.52
CA SER A 116 -10.96 -6.34 -19.05
C SER A 116 -10.36 -7.21 -17.92
N VAL A 117 -9.80 -8.35 -18.29
CA VAL A 117 -9.10 -9.24 -17.32
C VAL A 117 -7.95 -8.50 -16.64
N ASP A 118 -7.20 -7.68 -17.38
CA ASP A 118 -6.06 -6.93 -16.86
C ASP A 118 -6.48 -5.85 -15.85
N ASP A 119 -7.61 -5.17 -16.10
CA ASP A 119 -8.13 -4.19 -15.17
C ASP A 119 -8.69 -4.85 -13.91
N ALA A 120 -9.41 -5.96 -14.06
CA ALA A 120 -9.89 -6.75 -12.93
C ALA A 120 -8.72 -7.29 -12.06
N LYS A 121 -7.61 -7.72 -12.69
CA LYS A 121 -6.38 -8.10 -11.98
C LYS A 121 -5.74 -6.90 -11.26
N ALA A 122 -5.68 -5.73 -11.88
CA ALA A 122 -5.16 -4.53 -11.23
C ALA A 122 -6.02 -4.14 -10.01
N MET A 123 -7.35 -4.23 -10.11
CA MET A 123 -8.26 -4.01 -8.98
C MET A 123 -8.04 -5.05 -7.87
N ALA A 124 -7.89 -6.33 -8.20
CA ALA A 124 -7.62 -7.39 -7.24
C ALA A 124 -6.30 -7.18 -6.50
N LYS A 125 -5.24 -6.78 -7.21
CA LYS A 125 -3.94 -6.45 -6.63
C LYS A 125 -4.04 -5.27 -5.67
N TYR A 126 -4.73 -4.19 -6.04
CA TYR A 126 -5.00 -3.07 -5.14
C TYR A 126 -5.65 -3.55 -3.83
N VAL A 127 -6.71 -4.35 -3.92
CA VAL A 127 -7.40 -4.88 -2.73
C VAL A 127 -6.44 -5.70 -1.86
N LEU A 128 -5.62 -6.59 -2.44
CA LEU A 128 -4.68 -7.43 -1.71
C LEU A 128 -3.53 -6.63 -1.05
N LEU A 129 -3.18 -5.47 -1.59
CA LEU A 129 -2.18 -4.56 -1.01
C LEU A 129 -2.70 -3.81 0.22
N LEU A 130 -4.02 -3.81 0.50
CA LEU A 130 -4.62 -3.21 1.69
C LEU A 130 -4.45 -4.06 2.97
N LYS A 131 -3.73 -5.18 2.91
CA LYS A 131 -3.50 -6.06 4.06
C LYS A 131 -2.92 -5.29 5.25
N ASN A 132 -3.48 -5.54 6.45
CA ASN A 132 -2.86 -5.08 7.69
C ASN A 132 -1.55 -5.84 7.90
N ASN A 133 -0.51 -5.11 8.21
CA ASN A 133 0.78 -5.68 8.65
C ASN A 133 0.87 -5.57 10.15
#